data_2ea909787a8f350d552fa1bdb18c6979
#
_entry.id   2ea909787a8f350d552fa1bdb18c6979
#
_cell.length_a   1.000
_cell.length_b   1.000
_cell.length_c   1.000
_cell.angle_alpha   90.00
_cell.angle_beta   90.00
_cell.angle_gamma   90.00
#
_symmetry.space_group_name_H-M   'P 1'
#
loop_
_entity.id
_entity.type
_entity.pdbx_description
1 polymer ?
#
loop_
_entity_poly.entity_id
_entity_poly.type
_entity_poly.pdbx_seq_one_letter_code
_entity_poly.pdbx_strand_id
1 'polypeptide(L)'
;RSLSQDVSRLTAVSPITAKTDTLAAFLADRAELKLLHMATASPARTPSFVMFGDADYRYRNSGRTTDCARPPACVQQNAGFAWNSGGIQPPVVASWLGLAGPGVRRLGVTGDVFSDHADIRPTVMALLGLKDSYAHDGRVLVEFLDDRVLAGLAPLRQPFVRLAQAYKQLNAPSGQLSRNSLTLATRAIKGGDAGYADYLAKIDRITEFRDALARDIKLQLAGPVFAGRPLNPQNADVLLARAGGLIDDVEEL
;
A
#
# COMPACT_ATOMS: atom_id res chain seq x y z
N ARG A 1 -29.27 3.20 -5.35
CA ARG A 1 -28.29 3.26 -4.26
C ARG A 1 -27.47 2.00 -4.30
N SER A 2 -26.15 2.11 -4.43
CA SER A 2 -25.26 0.96 -4.52
C SER A 2 -24.97 0.35 -3.14
N LEU A 3 -24.57 -0.93 -3.11
CA LEU A 3 -24.14 -1.61 -1.88
C LEU A 3 -22.99 -0.87 -1.18
N SER A 4 -22.02 -0.34 -1.94
CA SER A 4 -20.91 0.44 -1.39
C SER A 4 -21.36 1.72 -0.69
N GLN A 5 -22.39 2.40 -1.21
CA GLN A 5 -23.00 3.56 -0.54
C GLN A 5 -23.69 3.16 0.76
N ASP A 6 -24.39 2.04 0.80
CA ASP A 6 -25.03 1.55 2.02
C ASP A 6 -24.01 1.19 3.08
N VAL A 7 -22.94 0.47 2.68
CA VAL A 7 -21.81 0.11 3.56
C VAL A 7 -21.09 1.36 4.09
N SER A 8 -20.93 2.41 3.27
CA SER A 8 -20.24 3.64 3.67
C SER A 8 -20.93 4.40 4.81
N ARG A 9 -22.20 4.10 5.07
CA ARG A 9 -23.06 4.74 6.06
C ARG A 9 -23.31 3.89 7.30
N LEU A 10 -22.67 2.72 7.39
CA LEU A 10 -22.77 1.88 8.57
C LEU A 10 -22.18 2.59 9.79
N THR A 11 -22.95 2.60 10.85
CA THR A 11 -22.55 3.19 12.13
C THR A 11 -22.82 2.24 13.28
N ALA A 12 -22.13 2.45 14.38
CA ALA A 12 -22.40 1.77 15.64
C ALA A 12 -22.20 2.71 16.81
N VAL A 13 -22.91 2.46 17.91
CA VAL A 13 -22.63 3.16 19.18
C VAL A 13 -21.52 2.39 19.90
N SER A 14 -20.41 3.08 20.15
CA SER A 14 -19.30 2.50 20.90
C SER A 14 -19.71 2.19 22.34
N PRO A 15 -19.56 0.95 22.80
CA PRO A 15 -19.86 0.60 24.20
C PRO A 15 -18.88 1.20 25.19
N ILE A 16 -17.75 1.77 24.71
CA ILE A 16 -16.69 2.37 25.54
C ILE A 16 -16.91 3.89 25.66
N THR A 17 -17.14 4.56 24.51
CA THR A 17 -17.22 6.03 24.47
C THR A 17 -18.65 6.57 24.45
N ALA A 18 -19.65 5.71 24.25
CA ALA A 18 -21.06 6.04 24.02
C ALA A 18 -21.30 6.97 22.81
N LYS A 19 -20.29 7.15 21.94
CA LYS A 19 -20.41 7.94 20.70
C LYS A 19 -20.83 7.04 19.54
N THR A 20 -21.45 7.64 18.53
CA THR A 20 -21.73 6.98 17.27
C THR A 20 -20.52 7.07 16.37
N ASP A 21 -19.94 5.92 16.05
CA ASP A 21 -18.78 5.79 15.19
C ASP A 21 -19.19 5.31 13.79
N THR A 22 -18.49 5.77 12.76
CA THR A 22 -18.63 5.26 11.39
C THR A 22 -17.79 4.00 11.25
N LEU A 23 -18.42 2.89 10.87
CA LEU A 23 -17.76 1.60 10.81
C LEU A 23 -16.85 1.42 9.59
N ALA A 24 -17.17 2.03 8.46
CA ALA A 24 -16.36 2.01 7.24
C ALA A 24 -15.37 3.18 7.24
N ALA A 25 -14.10 2.89 7.53
CA ALA A 25 -13.03 3.89 7.41
C ALA A 25 -12.72 4.18 5.94
N PHE A 26 -12.51 3.11 5.14
CA PHE A 26 -12.26 3.22 3.71
C PHE A 26 -13.04 2.17 2.93
N LEU A 27 -13.31 2.50 1.67
CA LEU A 27 -13.93 1.62 0.69
C LEU A 27 -13.05 1.56 -0.56
N ALA A 28 -12.63 0.36 -0.92
CA ALA A 28 -11.90 0.08 -2.14
C ALA A 28 -12.84 -0.59 -3.14
N ASP A 29 -13.03 0.03 -4.29
CA ASP A 29 -13.71 -0.54 -5.45
C ASP A 29 -12.68 -0.96 -6.50
N ARG A 30 -13.11 -1.17 -7.72
CA ARG A 30 -12.33 -1.78 -8.80
C ARG A 30 -10.98 -1.10 -9.07
N ALA A 31 -10.92 0.23 -9.06
CA ALA A 31 -9.70 0.98 -9.30
C ALA A 31 -8.75 0.85 -8.11
N GLU A 32 -9.25 1.06 -6.89
CA GLU A 32 -8.46 0.96 -5.66
C GLU A 32 -7.96 -0.46 -5.42
N LEU A 33 -8.74 -1.50 -5.78
CA LEU A 33 -8.30 -2.90 -5.68
C LEU A 33 -7.08 -3.19 -6.56
N LYS A 34 -6.94 -2.52 -7.72
CA LYS A 34 -5.73 -2.61 -8.53
C LYS A 34 -4.55 -1.91 -7.86
N LEU A 35 -4.77 -0.70 -7.33
CA LEU A 35 -3.75 0.08 -6.64
C LEU A 35 -3.25 -0.61 -5.37
N LEU A 36 -4.15 -1.32 -4.67
CA LEU A 36 -3.86 -2.09 -3.45
C LEU A 36 -3.31 -3.50 -3.75
N HIS A 37 -3.08 -3.86 -5.01
CA HIS A 37 -2.66 -5.20 -5.44
C HIS A 37 -3.61 -6.32 -4.98
N MET A 38 -4.89 -6.01 -4.82
CA MET A 38 -5.94 -6.96 -4.42
C MET A 38 -6.72 -7.53 -5.62
N ALA A 39 -6.57 -6.93 -6.80
CA ALA A 39 -7.12 -7.47 -8.05
C ALA A 39 -6.21 -8.57 -8.58
N THR A 40 -6.77 -9.74 -8.89
CA THR A 40 -6.04 -10.88 -9.43
C THR A 40 -6.37 -11.12 -10.91
N ALA A 41 -5.57 -11.93 -11.60
CA ALA A 41 -5.87 -12.37 -12.97
C ALA A 41 -7.14 -13.22 -13.07
N SER A 42 -7.63 -13.77 -11.95
CA SER A 42 -8.88 -14.52 -11.87
C SER A 42 -10.02 -13.65 -11.33
N PRO A 43 -11.01 -13.28 -12.14
CA PRO A 43 -12.16 -12.49 -11.65
C PRO A 43 -12.91 -13.15 -10.51
N ALA A 44 -12.99 -14.48 -10.50
CA ALA A 44 -13.65 -15.25 -9.44
C ALA A 44 -12.94 -15.15 -8.07
N ARG A 45 -11.66 -14.73 -8.06
CA ARG A 45 -10.85 -14.56 -6.85
C ARG A 45 -10.57 -13.10 -6.52
N THR A 46 -11.10 -12.18 -7.31
CA THR A 46 -11.02 -10.74 -7.07
C THR A 46 -12.30 -10.30 -6.37
N PRO A 47 -12.23 -9.66 -5.20
CA PRO A 47 -13.42 -9.14 -4.54
C PRO A 47 -14.09 -8.05 -5.39
N SER A 48 -15.41 -7.92 -5.27
CA SER A 48 -16.16 -6.86 -5.97
C SER A 48 -15.86 -5.49 -5.35
N PHE A 49 -15.70 -5.43 -4.04
CA PHE A 49 -15.21 -4.30 -3.28
C PHE A 49 -14.68 -4.77 -1.92
N VAL A 50 -13.88 -3.94 -1.26
CA VAL A 50 -13.37 -4.19 0.10
C VAL A 50 -13.69 -3.01 1.00
N MET A 51 -14.26 -3.30 2.17
CA MET A 51 -14.40 -2.34 3.26
C MET A 51 -13.23 -2.52 4.23
N PHE A 52 -12.47 -1.45 4.44
CA PHE A 52 -11.56 -1.35 5.57
C PHE A 52 -12.31 -0.70 6.72
N GLY A 53 -12.43 -1.42 7.80
CA GLY A 53 -13.17 -0.96 8.97
C GLY A 53 -12.40 0.08 9.77
N ASP A 54 -13.11 0.73 10.68
CA ASP A 54 -12.48 1.53 11.72
C ASP A 54 -11.52 0.67 12.55
N ALA A 55 -10.38 1.22 12.94
CA ALA A 55 -9.30 0.48 13.60
C ALA A 55 -9.72 -0.09 14.97
N ASP A 56 -10.68 0.55 15.62
CA ASP A 56 -11.18 0.15 16.93
C ASP A 56 -12.23 -0.97 16.87
N TYR A 57 -12.66 -1.36 15.63
CA TYR A 57 -13.66 -2.38 15.42
C TYR A 57 -13.11 -3.61 14.71
N ARG A 58 -13.39 -4.78 15.27
CA ARG A 58 -13.14 -6.06 14.61
C ARG A 58 -14.44 -6.65 14.08
N TYR A 59 -14.48 -6.89 12.78
CA TYR A 59 -15.63 -7.53 12.11
C TYR A 59 -15.49 -9.05 12.19
N ARG A 60 -16.54 -9.72 12.64
CA ARG A 60 -16.57 -11.18 12.75
C ARG A 60 -17.85 -11.73 12.16
N ASN A 61 -17.74 -12.79 11.39
CA ASN A 61 -18.87 -13.67 11.12
C ASN A 61 -18.90 -14.73 12.23
N SER A 62 -19.84 -14.63 13.16
CA SER A 62 -19.95 -15.57 14.27
C SER A 62 -20.61 -16.91 13.86
N GLY A 63 -21.19 -16.97 12.67
CA GLY A 63 -22.01 -18.10 12.22
C GLY A 63 -23.31 -18.27 13.05
N ARG A 64 -23.55 -17.40 14.01
CA ARG A 64 -24.76 -17.36 14.85
C ARG A 64 -25.58 -16.12 14.48
N THR A 65 -26.66 -16.35 13.75
CA THR A 65 -27.59 -15.29 13.35
C THR A 65 -28.37 -14.70 14.53
N THR A 66 -28.33 -15.34 15.69
CA THR A 66 -29.10 -14.96 16.88
C THR A 66 -28.48 -13.84 17.68
N ASP A 67 -27.14 -13.64 17.60
CA ASP A 67 -26.43 -12.68 18.45
C ASP A 67 -26.50 -11.23 17.91
N CYS A 68 -27.01 -11.05 16.70
CA CYS A 68 -27.01 -9.78 15.98
C CYS A 68 -28.39 -9.42 15.41
N ALA A 69 -29.47 -9.85 16.04
CA ALA A 69 -30.83 -9.67 15.53
C ALA A 69 -31.29 -8.20 15.49
N ARG A 70 -30.72 -7.32 16.30
CA ARG A 70 -30.98 -5.85 16.34
C ARG A 70 -29.80 -5.09 16.91
N PRO A 71 -29.40 -3.94 16.31
CA PRO A 71 -28.52 -2.99 16.99
C PRO A 71 -29.16 -2.52 18.32
N PRO A 72 -28.41 -2.32 19.40
CA PRO A 72 -26.95 -2.35 19.53
C PRO A 72 -26.34 -3.71 19.90
N ALA A 73 -27.10 -4.80 19.97
CA ALA A 73 -26.62 -6.11 20.38
C ALA A 73 -25.50 -6.71 19.50
N CYS A 74 -25.30 -6.15 18.30
CA CYS A 74 -24.27 -6.55 17.35
C CYS A 74 -22.86 -6.03 17.70
N VAL A 75 -22.74 -5.10 18.65
CA VAL A 75 -21.46 -4.50 19.04
C VAL A 75 -21.18 -4.85 20.49
N GLN A 76 -20.07 -5.52 20.71
CA GLN A 76 -19.67 -5.98 22.04
C GLN A 76 -18.22 -5.53 22.32
N GLN A 77 -17.97 -5.07 23.54
CA GLN A 77 -16.63 -4.82 24.00
C GLN A 77 -15.90 -6.16 24.22
N ASN A 78 -14.67 -6.25 23.70
CA ASN A 78 -13.78 -7.37 24.00
C ASN A 78 -12.53 -6.86 24.75
N ALA A 79 -12.59 -6.83 26.05
CA ALA A 79 -11.53 -6.33 26.92
C ALA A 79 -10.20 -7.13 26.82
N GLY A 80 -10.25 -8.35 26.34
CA GLY A 80 -9.05 -9.20 26.17
C GLY A 80 -8.40 -9.08 24.78
N PHE A 81 -8.89 -8.19 23.91
CA PHE A 81 -8.39 -8.07 22.54
C PHE A 81 -7.74 -6.71 22.31
N ALA A 82 -6.42 -6.69 22.25
CA ALA A 82 -5.64 -5.46 22.14
C ALA A 82 -5.08 -5.19 20.72
N TRP A 83 -5.03 -6.22 19.84
CA TRP A 83 -4.38 -6.12 18.54
C TRP A 83 -5.32 -6.53 17.42
N ASN A 84 -5.46 -5.69 16.40
CA ASN A 84 -6.27 -5.96 15.23
C ASN A 84 -5.38 -6.12 13.99
N SER A 85 -5.89 -6.81 12.98
CA SER A 85 -5.28 -6.98 11.67
C SER A 85 -6.36 -6.86 10.59
N GLY A 86 -5.93 -6.60 9.35
CA GLY A 86 -6.84 -6.49 8.21
C GLY A 86 -7.31 -5.07 7.90
N GLY A 87 -6.85 -4.06 8.67
CA GLY A 87 -7.00 -2.66 8.32
C GLY A 87 -5.86 -2.15 7.45
N ILE A 88 -5.97 -0.92 6.95
CA ILE A 88 -4.93 -0.21 6.18
C ILE A 88 -4.46 1.07 6.89
N GLN A 89 -5.03 1.39 8.02
CA GLN A 89 -4.65 2.54 8.80
C GLN A 89 -3.22 2.39 9.32
N PRO A 90 -2.43 3.49 9.42
CA PRO A 90 -1.04 3.43 9.87
C PRO A 90 -0.80 2.64 11.16
N PRO A 91 -1.62 2.77 12.23
CA PRO A 91 -1.42 1.98 13.45
C PRO A 91 -1.58 0.47 13.25
N VAL A 92 -2.30 0.04 12.21
CA VAL A 92 -2.54 -1.39 11.89
C VAL A 92 -1.46 -1.96 10.98
N VAL A 93 -0.98 -1.18 10.00
CA VAL A 93 -0.02 -1.65 8.99
C VAL A 93 1.42 -1.33 9.36
N ALA A 94 1.67 -0.32 10.19
CA ALA A 94 3.02 0.03 10.63
C ALA A 94 3.59 -1.08 11.52
N SER A 95 4.69 -1.68 11.06
CA SER A 95 5.37 -2.78 11.72
C SER A 95 6.86 -2.50 11.74
N TRP A 96 7.64 -3.36 12.36
CA TRP A 96 9.09 -3.25 12.36
C TRP A 96 9.71 -4.35 11.48
N LEU A 97 10.86 -4.03 10.88
CA LEU A 97 11.69 -4.96 10.15
C LEU A 97 13.08 -5.00 10.79
N GLY A 98 13.50 -6.17 11.25
CA GLY A 98 14.86 -6.40 11.75
C GLY A 98 15.73 -7.04 10.67
N LEU A 99 16.89 -6.43 10.39
CA LEU A 99 17.90 -6.96 9.47
C LEU A 99 19.22 -7.10 10.23
N ALA A 100 19.81 -8.29 10.22
CA ALA A 100 21.12 -8.55 10.83
C ALA A 100 21.87 -9.63 10.03
N GLY A 101 23.19 -9.51 9.96
CA GLY A 101 24.04 -10.50 9.30
C GLY A 101 25.13 -9.89 8.45
N PRO A 102 25.96 -10.73 7.79
CA PRO A 102 26.98 -10.29 6.84
C PRO A 102 26.37 -9.45 5.71
N GLY A 103 27.01 -8.33 5.37
CA GLY A 103 26.53 -7.43 4.32
C GLY A 103 25.43 -6.45 4.75
N VAL A 104 24.94 -6.52 5.99
CA VAL A 104 23.98 -5.57 6.55
C VAL A 104 24.71 -4.49 7.35
N ARG A 105 24.39 -3.23 7.10
CA ARG A 105 24.94 -2.07 7.81
C ARG A 105 24.43 -1.98 9.24
N ARG A 106 25.29 -1.52 10.15
CA ARG A 106 24.92 -1.29 11.55
C ARG A 106 24.37 0.13 11.73
N LEU A 107 23.10 0.32 11.43
CA LEU A 107 22.44 1.64 11.49
C LEU A 107 21.64 1.87 12.78
N GLY A 108 21.47 0.85 13.63
CA GLY A 108 20.58 0.94 14.78
C GLY A 108 19.11 0.94 14.35
N VAL A 109 18.29 1.75 14.97
CA VAL A 109 16.86 1.91 14.66
C VAL A 109 16.67 3.17 13.81
N THR A 110 15.91 3.06 12.73
CA THR A 110 15.52 4.19 11.87
C THR A 110 14.04 4.10 11.48
N GLY A 111 13.39 5.24 11.31
CA GLY A 111 12.03 5.37 10.75
C GLY A 111 11.99 6.00 9.37
N ASP A 112 13.15 6.28 8.75
CA ASP A 112 13.26 7.09 7.54
C ASP A 112 13.05 6.29 6.24
N VAL A 113 12.97 4.96 6.33
CA VAL A 113 12.89 4.08 5.18
C VAL A 113 11.54 3.38 5.14
N PHE A 114 10.71 3.76 4.16
CA PHE A 114 9.49 3.01 3.88
C PHE A 114 9.82 1.68 3.21
N SER A 115 9.32 0.59 3.80
CA SER A 115 9.45 -0.78 3.27
C SER A 115 8.19 -1.58 3.53
N ASP A 116 8.01 -2.67 2.79
CA ASP A 116 6.97 -3.67 3.03
C ASP A 116 7.51 -5.09 2.83
N HIS A 117 6.66 -6.09 3.05
CA HIS A 117 7.05 -7.50 2.95
C HIS A 117 7.57 -7.90 1.57
N ALA A 118 7.14 -7.23 0.49
CA ALA A 118 7.60 -7.52 -0.86
C ALA A 118 9.09 -7.21 -1.05
N ASP A 119 9.65 -6.31 -0.23
CA ASP A 119 11.06 -5.90 -0.29
C ASP A 119 12.02 -6.93 0.31
N ILE A 120 11.52 -7.86 1.13
CA ILE A 120 12.35 -8.85 1.81
C ILE A 120 13.05 -9.77 0.79
N ARG A 121 12.27 -10.36 -0.12
CA ARG A 121 12.82 -11.30 -1.13
C ARG A 121 13.94 -10.68 -1.96
N PRO A 122 13.76 -9.57 -2.69
CA PRO A 122 14.82 -9.02 -3.52
C PRO A 122 16.03 -8.56 -2.70
N THR A 123 15.84 -8.12 -1.46
CA THR A 123 16.94 -7.73 -0.57
C THR A 123 17.79 -8.94 -0.17
N VAL A 124 17.15 -10.07 0.18
CA VAL A 124 17.87 -11.31 0.48
C VAL A 124 18.59 -11.86 -0.76
N MET A 125 17.96 -11.82 -1.94
CA MET A 125 18.61 -12.25 -3.19
C MET A 125 19.85 -11.41 -3.50
N ALA A 126 19.77 -10.09 -3.31
CA ALA A 126 20.91 -9.19 -3.47
C ALA A 126 22.05 -9.49 -2.48
N LEU A 127 21.73 -9.73 -1.20
CA LEU A 127 22.69 -10.12 -0.17
C LEU A 127 23.43 -11.41 -0.52
N LEU A 128 22.75 -12.36 -1.13
CA LEU A 128 23.30 -13.65 -1.53
C LEU A 128 24.01 -13.62 -2.89
N GLY A 129 24.01 -12.48 -3.59
CA GLY A 129 24.57 -12.35 -4.94
C GLY A 129 23.80 -13.16 -5.99
N LEU A 130 22.54 -13.48 -5.73
CA LEU A 130 21.69 -14.27 -6.62
C LEU A 130 20.88 -13.35 -7.55
N LYS A 131 20.62 -13.85 -8.76
CA LYS A 131 19.71 -13.18 -9.70
C LYS A 131 18.27 -13.52 -9.37
N ASP A 132 17.41 -12.50 -9.31
CA ASP A 132 15.99 -12.71 -9.14
C ASP A 132 15.27 -12.62 -10.48
N SER A 133 14.65 -13.72 -10.92
CA SER A 133 13.85 -13.80 -12.14
C SER A 133 12.35 -13.81 -11.85
N TYR A 134 11.94 -13.76 -10.60
CA TYR A 134 10.54 -13.71 -10.22
C TYR A 134 9.99 -12.28 -10.30
N ALA A 135 8.83 -12.13 -10.95
CA ALA A 135 8.13 -10.85 -10.98
C ALA A 135 7.50 -10.57 -9.61
N HIS A 136 7.89 -9.46 -8.99
CA HIS A 136 7.41 -9.01 -7.69
C HIS A 136 7.38 -7.48 -7.61
N ASP A 137 6.65 -6.93 -6.65
CA ASP A 137 6.48 -5.48 -6.45
C ASP A 137 7.49 -4.88 -5.44
N GLY A 138 8.36 -5.68 -4.90
CA GLY A 138 9.38 -5.24 -3.96
C GLY A 138 10.58 -4.58 -4.63
N ARG A 139 11.37 -3.88 -3.85
CA ARG A 139 12.68 -3.32 -4.20
C ARG A 139 13.78 -3.85 -3.30
N VAL A 140 15.02 -3.68 -3.68
CA VAL A 140 16.14 -3.94 -2.78
C VAL A 140 16.30 -2.78 -1.80
N LEU A 141 16.37 -3.08 -0.51
CA LEU A 141 16.57 -2.11 0.56
C LEU A 141 18.06 -1.76 0.69
N VAL A 142 18.59 -1.09 -0.34
CA VAL A 142 20.02 -0.75 -0.43
C VAL A 142 20.48 0.16 0.71
N GLU A 143 19.57 0.88 1.34
CA GLU A 143 19.84 1.73 2.51
C GLU A 143 20.48 0.95 3.64
N PHE A 144 20.13 -0.33 3.78
CA PHE A 144 20.61 -1.22 4.84
C PHE A 144 21.78 -2.11 4.43
N LEU A 145 22.19 -2.09 3.16
CA LEU A 145 23.26 -2.97 2.66
C LEU A 145 24.62 -2.28 2.65
N ASP A 146 25.65 -3.07 2.95
CA ASP A 146 27.05 -2.65 2.87
C ASP A 146 27.43 -2.37 1.40
N ASP A 147 28.32 -1.40 1.17
CA ASP A 147 28.82 -1.06 -0.16
C ASP A 147 29.53 -2.23 -0.87
N ARG A 148 30.09 -3.17 -0.10
CA ARG A 148 30.70 -4.38 -0.65
C ARG A 148 29.69 -5.31 -1.31
N VAL A 149 28.44 -5.33 -0.85
CA VAL A 149 27.35 -6.11 -1.47
C VAL A 149 26.95 -5.50 -2.81
N LEU A 150 27.03 -4.18 -2.91
CA LEU A 150 26.55 -3.40 -4.05
C LEU A 150 27.64 -2.47 -4.61
N ALA A 151 28.86 -3.02 -4.81
CA ALA A 151 30.03 -2.22 -5.20
C ALA A 151 29.81 -1.36 -6.46
N GLY A 152 29.08 -1.89 -7.45
CA GLY A 152 28.73 -1.14 -8.66
C GLY A 152 27.70 -0.01 -8.47
N LEU A 153 27.03 0.02 -7.33
CA LEU A 153 26.01 1.03 -7.01
C LEU A 153 26.53 2.15 -6.09
N ALA A 154 27.67 1.94 -5.42
CA ALA A 154 28.18 2.86 -4.41
C ALA A 154 28.15 4.34 -4.83
N PRO A 155 28.66 4.75 -6.02
CA PRO A 155 28.64 6.14 -6.46
C PRO A 155 27.24 6.67 -6.81
N LEU A 156 26.28 5.77 -7.05
CA LEU A 156 24.91 6.10 -7.47
C LEU A 156 23.88 5.76 -6.40
N ARG A 157 24.31 5.46 -5.18
CA ARG A 157 23.44 5.06 -4.07
C ARG A 157 22.32 6.08 -3.81
N GLN A 158 22.64 7.36 -3.73
CA GLN A 158 21.65 8.40 -3.43
C GLN A 158 20.57 8.55 -4.52
N PRO A 159 20.91 8.68 -5.82
CA PRO A 159 19.89 8.63 -6.88
C PRO A 159 19.04 7.35 -6.84
N PHE A 160 19.66 6.20 -6.60
CA PHE A 160 18.95 4.93 -6.49
C PHE A 160 17.94 4.93 -5.33
N VAL A 161 18.36 5.35 -4.14
CA VAL A 161 17.50 5.40 -2.94
C VAL A 161 16.30 6.32 -3.17
N ARG A 162 16.52 7.54 -3.71
CA ARG A 162 15.43 8.47 -4.01
C ARG A 162 14.41 7.85 -4.97
N LEU A 163 14.89 7.24 -6.07
CA LEU A 163 14.01 6.58 -7.03
C LEU A 163 13.28 5.38 -6.42
N ALA A 164 13.97 4.59 -5.60
CA ALA A 164 13.41 3.44 -4.93
C ALA A 164 12.34 3.82 -3.89
N GLN A 165 12.52 4.90 -3.17
CA GLN A 165 11.51 5.43 -2.25
C GLN A 165 10.30 5.98 -3.00
N ALA A 166 10.50 6.74 -4.07
CA ALA A 166 9.41 7.21 -4.93
C ALA A 166 8.62 6.05 -5.54
N TYR A 167 9.31 4.99 -5.98
CA TYR A 167 8.66 3.76 -6.44
C TYR A 167 7.70 3.18 -5.39
N LYS A 168 8.10 3.14 -4.12
CA LYS A 168 7.24 2.61 -3.05
C LYS A 168 6.04 3.52 -2.77
N GLN A 169 6.22 4.84 -2.79
CA GLN A 169 5.10 5.78 -2.62
C GLN A 169 4.10 5.68 -3.78
N LEU A 170 4.59 5.38 -4.98
CA LEU A 170 3.79 5.21 -6.19
C LEU A 170 3.09 3.83 -6.25
N ASN A 171 3.78 2.74 -5.88
CA ASN A 171 3.36 1.38 -6.19
C ASN A 171 2.96 0.52 -4.98
N ALA A 172 3.39 0.82 -3.76
CA ALA A 172 3.04 0.00 -2.62
C ALA A 172 1.57 0.15 -2.21
N PRO A 173 0.90 -0.92 -1.74
CA PRO A 173 -0.48 -0.85 -1.26
C PRO A 173 -0.73 0.21 -0.18
N SER A 174 0.24 0.43 0.70
CA SER A 174 0.21 1.48 1.73
C SER A 174 1.04 2.71 1.37
N GLY A 175 1.48 2.82 0.11
CA GLY A 175 2.14 4.01 -0.43
C GLY A 175 1.21 5.22 -0.53
N GLN A 176 1.76 6.39 -0.75
CA GLN A 176 1.03 7.66 -0.74
C GLN A 176 -0.07 7.68 -1.80
N LEU A 177 0.23 7.27 -3.04
CA LEU A 177 -0.75 7.25 -4.13
C LEU A 177 -1.97 6.38 -3.79
N SER A 178 -1.75 5.16 -3.31
CA SER A 178 -2.84 4.24 -2.95
C SER A 178 -3.68 4.76 -1.78
N ARG A 179 -3.05 5.36 -0.76
CA ARG A 179 -3.78 5.93 0.40
C ARG A 179 -4.61 7.15 0.01
N ASN A 180 -4.06 8.03 -0.84
CA ASN A 180 -4.78 9.20 -1.34
C ASN A 180 -5.99 8.78 -2.18
N SER A 181 -5.78 7.86 -3.13
CA SER A 181 -6.85 7.30 -3.96
C SER A 181 -7.96 6.67 -3.12
N LEU A 182 -7.60 5.88 -2.10
CA LEU A 182 -8.57 5.23 -1.22
C LEU A 182 -9.41 6.24 -0.41
N THR A 183 -8.79 7.33 0.02
CA THR A 183 -9.48 8.42 0.72
C THR A 183 -10.48 9.11 -0.21
N LEU A 184 -10.06 9.42 -1.43
CA LEU A 184 -10.90 10.07 -2.44
C LEU A 184 -12.04 9.18 -2.89
N ALA A 185 -11.79 7.89 -3.18
CA ALA A 185 -12.81 6.91 -3.50
C ALA A 185 -13.90 6.86 -2.43
N THR A 186 -13.50 6.79 -1.17
CA THR A 186 -14.43 6.74 -0.05
C THR A 186 -15.30 8.00 0.03
N ARG A 187 -14.72 9.17 -0.22
CA ARG A 187 -15.46 10.45 -0.27
C ARG A 187 -16.43 10.48 -1.46
N ALA A 188 -15.96 10.07 -2.65
CA ALA A 188 -16.76 10.05 -3.86
C ALA A 188 -17.98 9.11 -3.72
N ILE A 189 -17.79 7.90 -3.17
CA ILE A 189 -18.87 6.95 -2.89
C ILE A 189 -19.91 7.57 -1.92
N LYS A 190 -19.45 8.23 -0.87
CA LYS A 190 -20.34 8.93 0.09
C LYS A 190 -21.11 10.08 -0.56
N GLY A 191 -20.49 10.76 -1.54
CA GLY A 191 -21.05 11.91 -2.25
C GLY A 191 -22.15 11.58 -3.26
N GLY A 192 -22.26 10.33 -3.70
CA GLY A 192 -23.28 9.85 -4.64
C GLY A 192 -22.77 9.47 -6.02
N ASP A 193 -23.67 8.98 -6.87
CA ASP A 193 -23.32 8.29 -8.12
C ASP A 193 -22.61 9.19 -9.16
N ALA A 194 -23.00 10.45 -9.28
CA ALA A 194 -22.40 11.34 -10.28
C ALA A 194 -20.95 11.70 -9.94
N GLY A 195 -20.67 12.07 -8.69
CA GLY A 195 -19.32 12.37 -8.23
C GLY A 195 -18.42 11.12 -8.28
N TYR A 196 -18.98 9.95 -8.00
CA TYR A 196 -18.27 8.71 -8.08
C TYR A 196 -17.91 8.32 -9.53
N ALA A 197 -18.80 8.54 -10.50
CA ALA A 197 -18.51 8.28 -11.90
C ALA A 197 -17.41 9.19 -12.46
N ASP A 198 -17.40 10.47 -12.08
CA ASP A 198 -16.32 11.41 -12.43
C ASP A 198 -14.97 10.96 -11.83
N TYR A 199 -14.97 10.61 -10.56
CA TYR A 199 -13.78 10.06 -9.89
C TYR A 199 -13.24 8.82 -10.60
N LEU A 200 -14.11 7.84 -10.94
CA LEU A 200 -13.68 6.60 -11.62
C LEU A 200 -13.01 6.89 -12.96
N ALA A 201 -13.55 7.82 -13.76
CA ALA A 201 -12.97 8.16 -15.05
C ALA A 201 -11.56 8.74 -14.93
N LYS A 202 -11.28 9.46 -13.85
CA LYS A 202 -9.97 10.05 -13.58
C LYS A 202 -8.99 9.02 -13.02
N ILE A 203 -9.39 8.26 -12.01
CA ILE A 203 -8.50 7.31 -11.34
C ILE A 203 -8.11 6.12 -12.23
N ASP A 204 -8.97 5.69 -13.16
CA ASP A 204 -8.63 4.66 -14.13
C ASP A 204 -7.44 5.09 -15.00
N ARG A 205 -7.41 6.34 -15.49
CA ARG A 205 -6.27 6.89 -16.25
C ARG A 205 -5.00 6.95 -15.40
N ILE A 206 -5.12 7.47 -14.19
CA ILE A 206 -3.99 7.57 -13.25
C ILE A 206 -3.41 6.17 -12.98
N THR A 207 -4.26 5.15 -12.82
CA THR A 207 -3.83 3.77 -12.60
C THR A 207 -3.04 3.21 -13.78
N GLU A 208 -3.46 3.49 -15.02
CA GLU A 208 -2.72 3.08 -16.23
C GLU A 208 -1.35 3.75 -16.32
N PHE A 209 -1.27 5.06 -16.07
CA PHE A 209 -0.01 5.79 -16.03
C PHE A 209 0.91 5.28 -14.92
N ARG A 210 0.35 5.01 -13.72
CA ARG A 210 1.08 4.44 -12.60
C ARG A 210 1.69 3.09 -12.96
N ASP A 211 0.93 2.20 -13.58
CA ASP A 211 1.39 0.86 -13.95
C ASP A 211 2.55 0.91 -14.95
N ALA A 212 2.49 1.82 -15.93
CA ALA A 212 3.57 2.02 -16.89
C ALA A 212 4.82 2.59 -16.19
N LEU A 213 4.64 3.65 -15.39
CA LEU A 213 5.73 4.32 -14.69
C LEU A 213 6.40 3.40 -13.66
N ALA A 214 5.62 2.61 -12.91
CA ALA A 214 6.14 1.64 -11.95
C ALA A 214 7.00 0.58 -12.63
N ARG A 215 6.61 0.07 -13.82
CA ARG A 215 7.42 -0.86 -14.61
C ARG A 215 8.74 -0.22 -15.04
N ASP A 216 8.71 1.01 -15.54
CA ASP A 216 9.91 1.73 -15.99
C ASP A 216 10.88 1.93 -14.82
N ILE A 217 10.38 2.38 -13.67
CA ILE A 217 11.20 2.54 -12.47
C ILE A 217 11.76 1.19 -12.02
N LYS A 218 10.95 0.14 -11.99
CA LYS A 218 11.40 -1.19 -11.58
C LYS A 218 12.56 -1.71 -12.44
N LEU A 219 12.52 -1.47 -13.76
CA LEU A 219 13.62 -1.83 -14.67
C LEU A 219 14.91 -1.07 -14.34
N GLN A 220 14.81 0.22 -13.98
CA GLN A 220 15.96 1.00 -13.55
C GLN A 220 16.54 0.53 -12.22
N LEU A 221 15.69 0.11 -11.27
CA LEU A 221 16.12 -0.41 -9.98
C LEU A 221 16.71 -1.82 -10.07
N ALA A 222 16.18 -2.68 -10.94
CA ALA A 222 16.68 -4.03 -11.11
C ALA A 222 18.03 -4.10 -11.84
N GLY A 223 18.30 -3.15 -12.73
CA GLY A 223 19.50 -3.09 -13.57
C GLY A 223 20.80 -3.18 -12.77
N PRO A 224 21.06 -2.25 -11.84
CA PRO A 224 22.31 -2.20 -11.08
C PRO A 224 22.52 -3.38 -10.13
N VAL A 225 21.42 -3.96 -9.62
CA VAL A 225 21.49 -5.02 -8.62
C VAL A 225 21.57 -6.40 -9.25
N PHE A 226 20.77 -6.68 -10.27
CA PHE A 226 20.59 -8.04 -10.78
C PHE A 226 21.08 -8.25 -12.20
N ALA A 227 21.25 -7.18 -13.00
CA ALA A 227 21.57 -7.29 -14.42
C ALA A 227 22.94 -6.69 -14.81
N GLY A 228 23.70 -6.15 -13.86
CA GLY A 228 25.00 -5.52 -14.12
C GLY A 228 24.92 -4.26 -15.00
N ARG A 229 23.73 -3.65 -15.12
CA ARG A 229 23.50 -2.41 -15.89
C ARG A 229 23.53 -1.22 -14.93
N PRO A 230 24.36 -0.20 -15.17
CA PRO A 230 24.40 0.95 -14.27
C PRO A 230 23.07 1.74 -14.29
N LEU A 231 22.75 2.36 -13.16
CA LEU A 231 21.67 3.35 -13.09
C LEU A 231 22.06 4.56 -13.97
N ASN A 232 21.11 5.05 -14.76
CA ASN A 232 21.25 6.33 -15.44
C ASN A 232 20.65 7.43 -14.55
N PRO A 233 21.47 8.36 -13.98
CA PRO A 233 20.98 9.38 -13.06
C PRO A 233 19.95 10.32 -13.69
N GLN A 234 20.17 10.74 -14.94
CA GLN A 234 19.27 11.67 -15.64
C GLN A 234 17.89 11.03 -15.86
N ASN A 235 17.88 9.75 -16.25
CA ASN A 235 16.62 9.01 -16.39
C ASN A 235 15.95 8.79 -15.02
N ALA A 236 16.73 8.54 -13.98
CA ALA A 236 16.20 8.42 -12.61
C ALA A 236 15.53 9.72 -12.15
N ASP A 237 16.12 10.87 -12.41
CA ASP A 237 15.54 12.19 -12.06
C ASP A 237 14.24 12.47 -12.84
N VAL A 238 14.17 12.10 -14.13
CA VAL A 238 12.94 12.20 -14.93
C VAL A 238 11.83 11.31 -14.35
N LEU A 239 12.15 10.06 -14.03
CA LEU A 239 11.17 9.13 -13.45
C LEU A 239 10.72 9.57 -12.06
N LEU A 240 11.64 10.12 -11.27
CA LEU A 240 11.33 10.67 -9.94
C LEU A 240 10.34 11.84 -10.04
N ALA A 241 10.60 12.79 -10.96
CA ALA A 241 9.70 13.92 -11.18
C ALA A 241 8.31 13.47 -11.64
N ARG A 242 8.24 12.49 -12.56
CA ARG A 242 6.95 11.90 -13.01
C ARG A 242 6.21 11.20 -11.89
N ALA A 243 6.92 10.50 -11.00
CA ALA A 243 6.29 9.83 -9.86
C ALA A 243 5.72 10.84 -8.86
N GLY A 244 6.44 11.92 -8.58
CA GLY A 244 5.94 13.02 -7.76
C GLY A 244 4.69 13.64 -8.37
N GLY A 245 4.75 14.08 -9.63
CA GLY A 245 3.61 14.68 -10.31
C GLY A 245 2.36 13.79 -10.31
N LEU A 246 2.50 12.48 -10.50
CA LEU A 246 1.35 11.57 -10.48
C LEU A 246 0.73 11.42 -9.08
N ILE A 247 1.52 11.52 -8.02
CA ILE A 247 1.03 11.51 -6.65
C ILE A 247 0.27 12.81 -6.35
N ASP A 248 0.83 13.95 -6.80
CA ASP A 248 0.21 15.28 -6.66
C ASP A 248 -1.12 15.35 -7.43
N ASP A 249 -1.16 14.82 -8.67
CA ASP A 249 -2.39 14.74 -9.48
C ASP A 249 -3.55 14.02 -8.74
N VAL A 250 -3.23 13.02 -7.92
CA VAL A 250 -4.26 12.32 -7.10
C VAL A 250 -4.71 13.19 -5.94
N GLU A 251 -3.84 14.01 -5.35
CA GLU A 251 -4.21 14.89 -4.24
C GLU A 251 -5.16 16.02 -4.67
N GLU A 252 -5.07 16.41 -5.95
CA GLU A 252 -5.88 17.49 -6.55
C GLU A 252 -7.24 17.01 -7.11
N LEU A 253 -7.54 15.69 -7.12
CA LEU A 253 -8.82 15.14 -7.57
C LEU A 253 -9.96 15.42 -6.60
#